data_e79d2f3849cba041cd9323ba689f7bb1
#
_entry.id   e79d2f3849cba041cd9323ba689f7bb1
#
_cell.length_a   1.000
_cell.length_b   1.000
_cell.length_c   1.000
_cell.angle_alpha   90.00
_cell.angle_beta   90.00
_cell.angle_gamma   90.00
#
_symmetry.space_group_name_H-M   'P 1'
#
loop_
_entity.id
_entity.type
_entity.pdbx_description
1 polymer ?
#
loop_
_entity_poly.entity_id
_entity_poly.type
_entity_poly.pdbx_seq_one_letter_code
_entity_poly.pdbx_strand_id
1 'polypeptide(L)'
;MRFPILTFLSLLFTCATSAGAQTKEDSLAIVNAVWQTRQTADGIVHKRAQIQSLYQGCQHINLVEIPRKRKFRFGIGSPGGMKPTSGIAKDNEAIAALNGSYYNMKNGSSVCFLKKEAQVVDSTTAAEFDSRVTGAVRTYKHKVEIMPWDIGTERAYRGKKGTVLASGPLLLQGGETCPWDECSESFIVTKHPRTALYLTSSKVVFLTVDGRSPGNAIGVNIPELTHLIRVLGGCDAINLDGGGSTTLWMEEGEGNGVLNCPSDNRKFDHEGERSVSNAIFVRK
;
A
#
# COMPACT_ATOMS: atom_id res chain seq x y z
N MET A 1 27.07 -47.60 -49.29
CA MET A 1 27.50 -46.69 -48.25
C MET A 1 26.26 -45.99 -47.69
N ARG A 2 25.84 -46.35 -46.47
CA ARG A 2 24.73 -45.72 -45.77
C ARG A 2 25.34 -44.84 -44.66
N PHE A 3 25.09 -43.51 -44.68
CA PHE A 3 25.45 -42.60 -43.61
C PHE A 3 24.34 -42.55 -42.56
N PRO A 4 24.63 -42.58 -41.27
CA PRO A 4 23.65 -42.39 -40.22
C PRO A 4 23.33 -40.92 -40.02
N ILE A 5 22.05 -40.60 -39.96
CA ILE A 5 21.54 -39.29 -39.59
C ILE A 5 21.65 -39.14 -38.07
N LEU A 6 22.49 -38.22 -37.64
CA LEU A 6 22.61 -37.84 -36.21
C LEU A 6 21.52 -36.85 -35.90
N THR A 7 20.51 -37.28 -35.15
CA THR A 7 19.46 -36.41 -34.66
C THR A 7 19.97 -35.66 -33.43
N PHE A 8 20.21 -34.36 -33.57
CA PHE A 8 20.51 -33.46 -32.41
C PHE A 8 19.22 -33.16 -31.67
N LEU A 9 19.07 -33.75 -30.48
CA LEU A 9 18.02 -33.42 -29.53
C LEU A 9 18.45 -32.18 -28.78
N SER A 10 17.97 -30.99 -29.19
CA SER A 10 18.19 -29.74 -28.43
C SER A 10 17.31 -29.74 -27.20
N LEU A 11 17.93 -29.94 -26.03
CA LEU A 11 17.29 -29.69 -24.74
C LEU A 11 17.10 -28.18 -24.59
N LEU A 12 15.89 -27.68 -24.76
CA LEU A 12 15.49 -26.35 -24.35
C LEU A 12 15.43 -26.34 -22.82
N PHE A 13 16.48 -25.83 -22.20
CA PHE A 13 16.46 -25.42 -20.79
C PHE A 13 15.59 -24.15 -20.71
N THR A 14 14.31 -24.30 -20.39
CA THR A 14 13.49 -23.18 -19.94
C THR A 14 14.00 -22.79 -18.55
N CYS A 15 14.79 -21.73 -18.50
CA CYS A 15 15.14 -21.07 -17.24
C CYS A 15 13.83 -20.42 -16.72
N ALA A 16 13.07 -21.16 -15.92
CA ALA A 16 12.01 -20.57 -15.13
C ALA A 16 12.68 -19.65 -14.10
N THR A 17 12.66 -18.35 -14.40
CA THR A 17 12.93 -17.34 -13.38
C THR A 17 11.85 -17.51 -12.31
N SER A 18 12.19 -18.14 -11.21
CA SER A 18 11.33 -18.20 -10.03
C SER A 18 11.20 -16.80 -9.46
N ALA A 19 10.26 -16.01 -9.95
CA ALA A 19 9.62 -15.02 -9.10
C ALA A 19 9.17 -15.82 -7.87
N GLY A 20 9.70 -15.49 -6.65
CA GLY A 20 9.50 -16.31 -5.47
C GLY A 20 8.02 -16.61 -5.29
N ALA A 21 7.63 -17.84 -5.61
CA ALA A 21 6.24 -18.27 -5.50
C ALA A 21 5.85 -18.18 -4.03
N GLN A 22 4.78 -17.48 -3.72
CA GLN A 22 4.19 -17.45 -2.39
C GLN A 22 3.80 -18.89 -2.04
N THR A 23 4.41 -19.39 -0.97
CA THR A 23 4.28 -20.80 -0.61
C THR A 23 3.07 -21.04 0.29
N LYS A 24 2.70 -22.31 0.44
CA LYS A 24 1.72 -22.71 1.45
C LYS A 24 2.22 -22.37 2.86
N GLU A 25 3.53 -22.46 3.07
CA GLU A 25 4.21 -22.10 4.31
C GLU A 25 4.05 -20.62 4.62
N ASP A 26 4.17 -19.73 3.62
CA ASP A 26 3.94 -18.29 3.80
C ASP A 26 2.49 -18.01 4.21
N SER A 27 1.52 -18.68 3.58
CA SER A 27 0.10 -18.55 3.96
C SER A 27 -0.14 -19.01 5.39
N LEU A 28 0.46 -20.14 5.80
CA LEU A 28 0.35 -20.65 7.16
C LEU A 28 1.05 -19.72 8.18
N ALA A 29 2.19 -19.13 7.82
CA ALA A 29 2.88 -18.17 8.67
C ALA A 29 2.02 -16.93 8.96
N ILE A 30 1.27 -16.44 7.98
CA ILE A 30 0.33 -15.31 8.15
C ILE A 30 -0.87 -15.72 9.03
N VAL A 31 -1.49 -16.86 8.73
CA VAL A 31 -2.70 -17.33 9.46
C VAL A 31 -2.38 -17.62 10.93
N ASN A 32 -1.21 -18.22 11.20
CA ASN A 32 -0.77 -18.59 12.54
C ASN A 32 0.02 -17.49 13.26
N ALA A 33 0.14 -16.31 12.66
CA ALA A 33 0.88 -15.21 13.27
C ALA A 33 0.27 -14.79 14.62
N VAL A 34 1.13 -14.53 15.58
CA VAL A 34 0.72 -13.98 16.89
C VAL A 34 0.56 -12.47 16.74
N TRP A 35 -0.69 -12.02 16.66
CA TRP A 35 -1.03 -10.61 16.55
C TRP A 35 -1.19 -9.97 17.93
N GLN A 36 -0.37 -8.96 18.20
CA GLN A 36 -0.64 -8.04 19.30
C GLN A 36 -1.77 -7.12 18.87
N THR A 37 -2.84 -7.11 19.64
CA THR A 37 -4.09 -6.42 19.27
C THR A 37 -4.48 -5.41 20.33
N ARG A 38 -4.81 -4.18 19.90
CA ARG A 38 -5.38 -3.11 20.73
C ARG A 38 -6.64 -2.60 20.05
N GLN A 39 -7.73 -2.50 20.81
CA GLN A 39 -9.01 -1.98 20.30
C GLN A 39 -9.35 -0.67 21.01
N THR A 40 -9.74 0.36 20.24
CA THR A 40 -10.26 1.61 20.77
C THR A 40 -11.72 1.47 21.20
N ALA A 41 -12.20 2.43 22.01
CA ALA A 41 -13.61 2.49 22.43
C ALA A 41 -14.59 2.56 21.24
N ASP A 42 -14.16 3.12 20.10
CA ASP A 42 -14.95 3.23 18.87
C ASP A 42 -15.00 1.95 18.04
N GLY A 43 -14.19 0.95 18.40
CA GLY A 43 -14.12 -0.34 17.72
C GLY A 43 -13.15 -0.37 16.54
N ILE A 44 -12.23 0.60 16.44
CA ILE A 44 -11.05 0.51 15.57
C ILE A 44 -10.06 -0.44 16.24
N VAL A 45 -9.42 -1.29 15.45
CA VAL A 45 -8.49 -2.29 15.96
C VAL A 45 -7.11 -2.08 15.31
N HIS A 46 -6.11 -1.82 16.13
CA HIS A 46 -4.71 -1.91 15.73
C HIS A 46 -4.21 -3.34 15.98
N LYS A 47 -3.53 -3.90 14.98
CA LYS A 47 -2.85 -5.19 15.07
C LYS A 47 -1.43 -5.06 14.58
N ARG A 48 -0.48 -5.63 15.29
CA ARG A 48 0.90 -5.75 14.82
C ARG A 48 1.41 -7.17 14.99
N ALA A 49 2.24 -7.60 14.06
CA ALA A 49 2.93 -8.89 14.13
C ALA A 49 4.34 -8.77 13.58
N GLN A 50 5.28 -9.47 14.21
CA GLN A 50 6.59 -9.75 13.66
C GLN A 50 6.65 -11.22 13.29
N ILE A 51 6.87 -11.52 12.00
CA ILE A 51 6.89 -12.89 11.47
C ILE A 51 8.28 -13.16 10.94
N GLN A 52 9.03 -14.06 11.60
CA GLN A 52 10.47 -14.26 11.38
C GLN A 52 10.82 -14.91 10.02
N SER A 53 9.91 -15.72 9.46
CA SER A 53 10.19 -16.54 8.27
C SER A 53 9.18 -16.30 7.14
N LEU A 54 8.55 -15.12 7.08
CA LEU A 54 7.63 -14.80 6.00
C LEU A 54 8.39 -14.24 4.79
N TYR A 55 8.14 -14.83 3.60
CA TYR A 55 8.79 -14.42 2.35
C TYR A 55 10.33 -14.41 2.43
N GLN A 56 10.89 -15.46 3.03
CA GLN A 56 12.33 -15.68 3.21
C GLN A 56 13.01 -14.64 4.11
N GLY A 57 12.26 -14.01 5.04
CA GLY A 57 12.85 -13.09 5.99
C GLY A 57 11.91 -12.64 7.09
N CYS A 58 12.40 -11.79 7.95
CA CYS A 58 11.61 -11.18 9.00
C CYS A 58 10.74 -10.07 8.41
N GLN A 59 9.44 -10.07 8.76
CA GLN A 59 8.50 -9.02 8.40
C GLN A 59 7.90 -8.42 9.67
N HIS A 60 7.77 -7.10 9.69
CA HIS A 60 7.05 -6.36 10.72
C HIS A 60 5.84 -5.67 10.07
N ILE A 61 4.64 -6.06 10.51
CA ILE A 61 3.38 -5.72 9.85
C ILE A 61 2.49 -4.99 10.85
N ASN A 62 1.92 -3.86 10.44
CA ASN A 62 0.94 -3.12 11.20
C ASN A 62 -0.35 -2.94 10.40
N LEU A 63 -1.49 -3.15 11.06
CA LEU A 63 -2.83 -3.00 10.51
C LEU A 63 -3.66 -2.09 11.40
N VAL A 64 -4.42 -1.17 10.81
CA VAL A 64 -5.52 -0.49 11.47
C VAL A 64 -6.81 -0.87 10.76
N GLU A 65 -7.63 -1.67 11.42
CA GLU A 65 -8.92 -2.16 10.92
C GLU A 65 -10.04 -1.21 11.36
N ILE A 66 -10.72 -0.60 10.42
CA ILE A 66 -11.78 0.39 10.65
C ILE A 66 -13.11 -0.21 10.19
N PRO A 67 -14.09 -0.41 11.07
CA PRO A 67 -15.42 -0.90 10.68
C PRO A 67 -16.10 0.04 9.68
N ARG A 68 -16.73 -0.50 8.64
CA ARG A 68 -17.49 0.29 7.63
C ARG A 68 -18.82 0.80 8.21
N LYS A 69 -18.74 1.67 9.24
CA LYS A 69 -19.89 2.27 9.92
C LYS A 69 -20.03 3.75 9.57
N ARG A 70 -21.26 4.25 9.54
CA ARG A 70 -21.58 5.65 9.16
C ARG A 70 -20.99 6.72 10.07
N LYS A 71 -20.58 6.36 11.29
CA LYS A 71 -19.91 7.29 12.22
C LYS A 71 -18.49 7.66 11.78
N PHE A 72 -17.83 6.82 10.99
CA PHE A 72 -16.52 7.09 10.46
C PHE A 72 -16.57 7.84 9.14
N ARG A 73 -15.75 8.86 9.00
CA ARG A 73 -15.59 9.66 7.77
C ARG A 73 -14.18 9.54 7.27
N PHE A 74 -14.05 9.14 6.02
CA PHE A 74 -12.75 9.03 5.36
C PHE A 74 -12.46 10.26 4.53
N GLY A 75 -11.20 10.67 4.52
CA GLY A 75 -10.72 11.81 3.76
C GLY A 75 -9.31 11.63 3.25
N ILE A 76 -8.89 12.53 2.37
CA ILE A 76 -7.53 12.62 1.86
C ILE A 76 -7.05 14.04 2.15
N GLY A 77 -6.08 14.15 3.05
CA GLY A 77 -5.44 15.41 3.43
C GLY A 77 -4.30 15.71 2.46
N SER A 78 -4.21 16.97 2.01
CA SER A 78 -3.09 17.49 1.22
C SER A 78 -2.85 18.92 1.65
N PRO A 79 -1.72 19.20 2.31
CA PRO A 79 -1.44 20.51 2.93
C PRO A 79 -1.00 21.60 1.94
N GLY A 80 -0.86 21.29 0.63
CA GLY A 80 -0.32 22.22 -0.36
C GLY A 80 1.23 22.32 -0.34
N GLY A 81 1.87 21.34 0.27
CA GLY A 81 3.31 21.16 0.39
C GLY A 81 3.57 19.81 1.02
N MET A 82 4.65 19.66 1.78
CA MET A 82 4.99 18.42 2.48
C MET A 82 4.82 18.57 3.99
N LYS A 83 4.22 17.58 4.62
CA LYS A 83 4.05 17.48 6.07
C LYS A 83 4.10 16.01 6.51
N PRO A 84 4.61 15.68 7.71
CA PRO A 84 4.51 14.32 8.23
C PRO A 84 3.05 13.82 8.22
N THR A 85 2.85 12.52 7.99
CA THR A 85 1.52 11.90 8.01
C THR A 85 0.79 12.18 9.32
N SER A 86 1.50 12.11 10.45
CA SER A 86 0.98 12.49 11.77
C SER A 86 0.51 13.94 11.82
N GLY A 87 1.24 14.85 11.16
CA GLY A 87 0.88 16.26 11.07
C GLY A 87 -0.36 16.49 10.21
N ILE A 88 -0.45 15.82 9.05
CA ILE A 88 -1.65 15.86 8.20
C ILE A 88 -2.85 15.27 8.95
N ALA A 89 -2.65 14.19 9.70
CA ALA A 89 -3.69 13.58 10.53
C ALA A 89 -4.24 14.56 11.57
N LYS A 90 -3.37 15.22 12.32
CA LYS A 90 -3.74 16.19 13.34
C LYS A 90 -4.50 17.40 12.76
N ASP A 91 -4.07 17.93 11.59
CA ASP A 91 -4.76 19.03 10.91
C ASP A 91 -6.19 18.66 10.44
N ASN A 92 -6.47 17.37 10.28
CA ASN A 92 -7.77 16.88 9.84
C ASN A 92 -8.59 16.22 10.97
N GLU A 93 -8.18 16.38 12.24
CA GLU A 93 -8.84 15.77 13.40
C GLU A 93 -9.03 14.25 13.21
N ALA A 94 -8.00 13.61 12.64
CA ALA A 94 -8.03 12.19 12.33
C ALA A 94 -7.81 11.34 13.58
N ILE A 95 -8.46 10.19 13.65
CA ILE A 95 -8.21 9.16 14.68
C ILE A 95 -7.21 8.10 14.18
N ALA A 96 -7.07 7.95 12.86
CA ALA A 96 -5.98 7.19 12.24
C ALA A 96 -5.67 7.73 10.84
N ALA A 97 -4.43 7.59 10.40
CA ALA A 97 -3.98 8.01 9.08
C ALA A 97 -2.88 7.11 8.53
N LEU A 98 -2.82 7.09 7.21
CA LEU A 98 -1.86 6.37 6.40
C LEU A 98 -1.26 7.33 5.38
N ASN A 99 0.04 7.29 5.09
CA ASN A 99 0.59 8.10 4.01
C ASN A 99 -0.11 7.77 2.68
N GLY A 100 -0.18 8.75 1.80
CA GLY A 100 -0.92 8.63 0.55
C GLY A 100 -0.07 8.19 -0.63
N SER A 101 -0.21 8.89 -1.75
CA SER A 101 0.39 8.53 -3.04
C SER A 101 1.70 9.27 -3.31
N TYR A 102 2.27 8.98 -4.48
CA TYR A 102 3.57 9.47 -4.95
C TYR A 102 3.59 10.97 -5.16
N TYR A 103 4.73 11.58 -4.91
CA TYR A 103 4.91 13.02 -4.98
C TYR A 103 6.33 13.41 -5.38
N ASN A 104 6.49 14.62 -5.84
CA ASN A 104 7.80 15.20 -6.13
C ASN A 104 8.46 15.67 -4.82
N MET A 105 9.53 15.00 -4.42
CA MET A 105 10.26 15.30 -3.19
C MET A 105 10.91 16.70 -3.15
N LYS A 106 11.06 17.38 -4.29
CA LYS A 106 11.68 18.70 -4.35
C LYS A 106 10.71 19.83 -4.02
N ASN A 107 9.46 19.71 -4.48
CA ASN A 107 8.47 20.78 -4.35
C ASN A 107 7.18 20.35 -3.61
N GLY A 108 7.02 19.05 -3.30
CA GLY A 108 5.86 18.52 -2.59
C GLY A 108 4.58 18.43 -3.41
N SER A 109 4.60 18.69 -4.74
CA SER A 109 3.43 18.46 -5.58
C SER A 109 3.15 16.97 -5.73
N SER A 110 1.87 16.56 -5.79
CA SER A 110 1.53 15.20 -6.17
C SER A 110 1.94 14.94 -7.62
N VAL A 111 2.52 13.78 -7.91
CA VAL A 111 2.76 13.33 -9.29
C VAL A 111 1.66 12.39 -9.78
N CYS A 112 0.63 12.21 -8.95
CA CYS A 112 -0.55 11.42 -9.20
C CYS A 112 -1.80 12.31 -9.14
N PHE A 113 -2.83 11.93 -9.87
CA PHE A 113 -4.10 12.63 -9.86
C PHE A 113 -4.65 12.82 -8.46
N LEU A 114 -4.86 14.05 -8.11
CA LEU A 114 -5.53 14.45 -6.88
C LEU A 114 -6.68 15.38 -7.22
N LYS A 115 -7.89 14.99 -6.87
CA LYS A 115 -9.10 15.79 -7.06
C LYS A 115 -9.84 15.90 -5.74
N LYS A 116 -10.11 17.13 -5.30
CA LYS A 116 -10.91 17.44 -4.12
C LYS A 116 -12.26 18.03 -4.58
N GLU A 117 -13.35 17.35 -4.24
CA GLU A 117 -14.70 17.71 -4.70
C GLU A 117 -14.73 17.92 -6.24
N ALA A 118 -15.06 19.09 -6.72
CA ALA A 118 -15.08 19.40 -8.16
C ALA A 118 -13.73 19.86 -8.73
N GLN A 119 -12.72 20.14 -7.90
CA GLN A 119 -11.45 20.74 -8.31
C GLN A 119 -10.36 19.68 -8.49
N VAL A 120 -9.73 19.64 -9.66
CA VAL A 120 -8.47 18.90 -9.89
C VAL A 120 -7.34 19.74 -9.32
N VAL A 121 -6.56 19.13 -8.42
CA VAL A 121 -5.39 19.74 -7.78
C VAL A 121 -4.13 19.40 -8.55
N ASP A 122 -3.94 18.11 -8.86
CA ASP A 122 -2.81 17.57 -9.61
C ASP A 122 -3.29 16.48 -10.58
N SER A 123 -2.52 16.23 -11.63
CA SER A 123 -2.74 15.16 -12.59
C SER A 123 -1.61 14.14 -12.56
N THR A 124 -1.90 12.90 -12.94
CA THR A 124 -0.88 11.85 -13.02
C THR A 124 0.11 12.16 -14.17
N THR A 125 1.40 12.10 -13.88
CA THR A 125 2.43 12.25 -14.90
C THR A 125 2.52 11.00 -15.78
N ALA A 126 2.99 11.14 -17.02
CA ALA A 126 3.20 10.00 -17.91
C ALA A 126 4.13 8.94 -17.28
N ALA A 127 5.23 9.39 -16.66
CA ALA A 127 6.18 8.50 -16.00
C ALA A 127 5.56 7.65 -14.87
N GLU A 128 4.57 8.18 -14.18
CA GLU A 128 3.86 7.43 -13.13
C GLU A 128 2.89 6.40 -13.71
N PHE A 129 2.20 6.70 -14.82
CA PHE A 129 1.40 5.71 -15.53
C PHE A 129 2.27 4.59 -16.09
N ASP A 130 3.41 4.91 -16.70
CA ASP A 130 4.35 3.94 -17.29
C ASP A 130 5.09 3.11 -16.21
N SER A 131 4.97 3.48 -14.94
CA SER A 131 5.74 2.86 -13.86
C SER A 131 4.90 2.05 -12.89
N ARG A 132 3.75 2.58 -12.41
CA ARG A 132 3.08 2.00 -11.25
C ARG A 132 1.65 2.46 -10.97
N VAL A 133 1.14 3.50 -11.61
CA VAL A 133 -0.21 4.02 -11.32
C VAL A 133 -1.25 3.30 -12.17
N THR A 134 -1.93 2.34 -11.57
CA THR A 134 -3.01 1.56 -12.20
C THR A 134 -4.31 1.56 -11.40
N GLY A 135 -4.38 2.34 -10.31
CA GLY A 135 -5.55 2.41 -9.45
C GLY A 135 -5.77 3.79 -8.84
N ALA A 136 -6.92 3.98 -8.23
CA ALA A 136 -7.24 5.17 -7.45
C ALA A 136 -8.09 4.83 -6.22
N VAL A 137 -7.92 5.65 -5.18
CA VAL A 137 -8.77 5.66 -3.98
C VAL A 137 -9.71 6.84 -4.07
N ARG A 138 -11.00 6.59 -3.87
CA ARG A 138 -12.01 7.63 -3.70
C ARG A 138 -12.59 7.59 -2.30
N THR A 139 -12.63 8.74 -1.63
CA THR A 139 -13.27 8.90 -0.33
C THR A 139 -14.46 9.86 -0.43
N TYR A 140 -15.59 9.47 0.15
CA TYR A 140 -16.75 10.31 0.27
C TYR A 140 -17.57 9.97 1.52
N LYS A 141 -17.60 10.86 2.49
CA LYS A 141 -18.25 10.61 3.80
C LYS A 141 -17.71 9.33 4.45
N HIS A 142 -18.56 8.32 4.65
CA HIS A 142 -18.22 7.03 5.25
C HIS A 142 -17.78 5.97 4.23
N LYS A 143 -17.68 6.32 2.95
CA LYS A 143 -17.36 5.38 1.87
C LYS A 143 -15.90 5.54 1.44
N VAL A 144 -15.26 4.41 1.20
CA VAL A 144 -13.98 4.27 0.51
C VAL A 144 -14.20 3.32 -0.65
N GLU A 145 -13.75 3.71 -1.82
CA GLU A 145 -13.78 2.93 -3.06
C GLU A 145 -12.36 2.81 -3.60
N ILE A 146 -11.99 1.64 -4.07
CA ILE A 146 -10.76 1.38 -4.79
C ILE A 146 -11.18 1.00 -6.21
N MET A 147 -10.60 1.64 -7.22
CA MET A 147 -11.01 1.45 -8.60
C MET A 147 -9.81 1.39 -9.54
N PRO A 148 -9.91 0.72 -10.69
CA PRO A 148 -8.92 0.81 -11.77
C PRO A 148 -8.77 2.26 -12.23
N TRP A 149 -7.54 2.62 -12.63
CA TRP A 149 -7.21 3.96 -13.06
C TRP A 149 -6.14 3.94 -14.14
N ASP A 150 -6.43 4.59 -15.23
CA ASP A 150 -5.55 4.78 -16.37
C ASP A 150 -5.69 6.21 -16.92
N ILE A 151 -4.89 6.56 -17.91
CA ILE A 151 -4.91 7.87 -18.53
C ILE A 151 -6.26 8.21 -19.18
N GLY A 152 -6.95 7.21 -19.75
CA GLY A 152 -8.28 7.37 -20.35
C GLY A 152 -9.33 7.67 -19.29
N THR A 153 -9.33 6.88 -18.22
CA THR A 153 -10.20 7.06 -17.05
C THR A 153 -9.97 8.43 -16.41
N GLU A 154 -8.73 8.85 -16.21
CA GLU A 154 -8.41 10.14 -15.63
C GLU A 154 -8.94 11.30 -16.47
N ARG A 155 -8.69 11.28 -17.78
CA ARG A 155 -9.18 12.30 -18.72
C ARG A 155 -10.71 12.36 -18.78
N ALA A 156 -11.38 11.21 -18.65
CA ALA A 156 -12.83 11.10 -18.70
C ALA A 156 -13.51 11.38 -17.34
N TYR A 157 -12.76 11.40 -16.23
CA TYR A 157 -13.33 11.49 -14.90
C TYR A 157 -14.07 12.81 -14.66
N ARG A 158 -15.38 12.73 -14.35
CA ARG A 158 -16.26 13.89 -14.13
C ARG A 158 -16.95 13.87 -12.76
N GLY A 159 -16.55 12.96 -11.86
CA GLY A 159 -17.11 12.89 -10.51
C GLY A 159 -16.94 14.22 -9.74
N LYS A 160 -18.03 14.74 -9.16
CA LYS A 160 -18.03 16.03 -8.46
C LYS A 160 -17.96 15.94 -6.95
N LYS A 161 -18.17 14.75 -6.38
CA LYS A 161 -18.26 14.54 -4.92
C LYS A 161 -17.12 13.68 -4.41
N GLY A 162 -16.57 14.08 -3.27
CA GLY A 162 -15.50 13.38 -2.60
C GLY A 162 -14.11 13.70 -3.15
N THR A 163 -13.11 13.08 -2.58
CA THR A 163 -11.72 13.24 -2.98
C THR A 163 -11.25 11.97 -3.66
N VAL A 164 -10.51 12.10 -4.77
CA VAL A 164 -9.90 10.99 -5.52
C VAL A 164 -8.39 11.19 -5.52
N LEU A 165 -7.65 10.13 -5.25
CA LEU A 165 -6.20 10.06 -5.28
C LEU A 165 -5.77 8.85 -6.10
N ALA A 166 -5.15 9.07 -7.24
CA ALA A 166 -4.54 7.99 -8.01
C ALA A 166 -3.27 7.47 -7.32
N SER A 167 -3.02 6.19 -7.43
CA SER A 167 -1.87 5.51 -6.88
C SER A 167 -1.71 4.13 -7.54
N GLY A 168 -0.88 3.28 -6.97
CA GLY A 168 -0.78 1.91 -7.48
C GLY A 168 0.50 1.18 -7.12
N PRO A 169 0.63 -0.06 -7.64
CA PRO A 169 -0.38 -0.66 -8.50
C PRO A 169 -1.65 -1.06 -7.76
N LEU A 170 -2.74 -1.24 -8.52
CA LEU A 170 -3.93 -1.93 -8.05
C LEU A 170 -3.55 -3.38 -7.79
N LEU A 171 -3.85 -3.89 -6.60
CA LEU A 171 -3.40 -5.21 -6.15
C LEU A 171 -4.49 -6.27 -6.29
N LEU A 172 -5.68 -5.96 -5.79
CA LEU A 172 -6.85 -6.85 -5.82
C LEU A 172 -8.08 -6.08 -6.27
N GLN A 173 -8.94 -6.76 -7.01
CA GLN A 173 -10.29 -6.31 -7.33
C GLN A 173 -11.26 -7.48 -7.26
N GLY A 174 -12.29 -7.38 -6.42
CA GLY A 174 -13.24 -8.46 -6.19
C GLY A 174 -12.61 -9.75 -5.63
N GLY A 175 -11.46 -9.68 -4.99
CA GLY A 175 -10.69 -10.83 -4.49
C GLY A 175 -9.67 -11.41 -5.46
N GLU A 176 -9.71 -11.00 -6.72
CA GLU A 176 -8.80 -11.45 -7.77
C GLU A 176 -7.57 -10.54 -7.89
N THR A 177 -6.43 -11.14 -8.18
CA THR A 177 -5.17 -10.39 -8.39
C THR A 177 -5.24 -9.61 -9.71
N CYS A 178 -4.92 -8.32 -9.64
CA CYS A 178 -4.83 -7.48 -10.82
C CYS A 178 -3.52 -7.70 -11.59
N PRO A 179 -3.50 -7.54 -12.94
CA PRO A 179 -2.26 -7.59 -13.71
C PRO A 179 -1.37 -6.37 -13.43
N TRP A 180 -0.05 -6.55 -13.56
CA TRP A 180 0.95 -5.49 -13.38
C TRP A 180 1.90 -5.36 -14.56
N ASP A 181 1.50 -5.86 -15.73
CA ASP A 181 2.33 -5.89 -16.94
C ASP A 181 2.72 -4.49 -17.43
N GLU A 182 1.91 -3.49 -17.08
CA GLU A 182 2.19 -2.08 -17.38
C GLU A 182 3.10 -1.40 -16.34
N CYS A 183 3.45 -2.10 -15.25
CA CYS A 183 4.31 -1.56 -14.21
C CYS A 183 5.79 -1.87 -14.47
N SER A 184 6.69 -1.02 -14.01
CA SER A 184 8.12 -1.32 -14.12
C SER A 184 8.49 -2.58 -13.33
N GLU A 185 9.23 -3.49 -13.94
CA GLU A 185 9.65 -4.75 -13.32
C GLU A 185 10.36 -4.51 -11.99
N SER A 186 11.30 -3.57 -11.95
CA SER A 186 12.04 -3.25 -10.72
C SER A 186 11.13 -2.81 -9.58
N PHE A 187 10.02 -2.11 -9.87
CA PHE A 187 9.05 -1.72 -8.86
C PHE A 187 8.28 -2.93 -8.31
N ILE A 188 7.96 -3.89 -9.18
CA ILE A 188 7.19 -5.09 -8.83
C ILE A 188 8.03 -6.06 -7.99
N VAL A 189 9.28 -6.33 -8.39
CA VAL A 189 10.09 -7.42 -7.79
C VAL A 189 10.93 -7.00 -6.59
N THR A 190 11.18 -5.69 -6.41
CA THR A 190 12.06 -5.22 -5.33
C THR A 190 11.32 -5.14 -3.99
N LYS A 191 11.94 -5.71 -2.95
CA LYS A 191 11.42 -5.61 -1.57
C LYS A 191 11.67 -4.23 -1.00
N HIS A 192 10.63 -3.62 -0.49
CA HIS A 192 10.64 -2.30 0.15
C HIS A 192 9.68 -2.26 1.34
N PRO A 193 9.80 -1.28 2.26
CA PRO A 193 8.68 -0.89 3.08
C PRO A 193 7.48 -0.58 2.18
N ARG A 194 6.31 -1.10 2.50
CA ARG A 194 5.10 -0.92 1.70
C ARG A 194 3.95 -0.39 2.53
N THR A 195 3.15 0.41 1.87
CA THR A 195 1.90 0.97 2.38
C THR A 195 0.77 0.52 1.48
N ALA A 196 -0.31 0.05 2.04
CA ALA A 196 -1.49 -0.36 1.28
C ALA A 196 -2.79 0.01 1.99
N LEU A 197 -3.80 0.29 1.19
CA LEU A 197 -5.18 0.39 1.60
C LEU A 197 -5.94 -0.80 1.02
N TYR A 198 -6.71 -1.49 1.85
CA TYR A 198 -7.57 -2.54 1.33
C TYR A 198 -8.94 -2.57 2.01
N LEU A 199 -9.89 -3.17 1.31
CA LEU A 199 -11.26 -3.34 1.76
C LEU A 199 -11.54 -4.82 1.98
N THR A 200 -12.24 -5.11 3.07
CA THR A 200 -12.93 -6.39 3.27
C THR A 200 -14.44 -6.15 3.14
N SER A 201 -15.25 -7.19 3.27
CA SER A 201 -16.71 -7.07 3.29
C SER A 201 -17.22 -6.09 4.37
N SER A 202 -16.49 -5.96 5.50
CA SER A 202 -16.96 -5.21 6.67
C SER A 202 -16.02 -4.10 7.16
N LYS A 203 -14.79 -4.01 6.63
CA LYS A 203 -13.76 -3.09 7.12
C LYS A 203 -13.06 -2.36 5.99
N VAL A 204 -12.54 -1.17 6.31
CA VAL A 204 -11.44 -0.50 5.61
C VAL A 204 -10.19 -0.76 6.42
N VAL A 205 -9.10 -1.18 5.79
CA VAL A 205 -7.86 -1.53 6.48
C VAL A 205 -6.70 -0.70 5.95
N PHE A 206 -6.00 -0.03 6.85
CA PHE A 206 -4.73 0.63 6.61
C PHE A 206 -3.62 -0.35 6.97
N LEU A 207 -2.70 -0.61 6.05
CA LEU A 207 -1.63 -1.59 6.22
C LEU A 207 -0.27 -0.97 5.93
N THR A 208 0.70 -1.25 6.80
CA THR A 208 2.11 -1.04 6.52
C THR A 208 2.90 -2.32 6.76
N VAL A 209 3.88 -2.55 5.89
CA VAL A 209 4.94 -3.53 6.08
C VAL A 209 6.24 -2.76 6.16
N ASP A 210 6.94 -2.84 7.27
CA ASP A 210 8.24 -2.19 7.45
C ASP A 210 9.31 -2.89 6.61
N GLY A 211 10.45 -2.24 6.43
CA GLY A 211 11.54 -2.80 5.65
C GLY A 211 12.83 -1.98 5.76
N ARG A 212 13.83 -2.35 4.93
CA ARG A 212 15.16 -1.70 4.93
C ARG A 212 15.90 -1.78 6.26
N SER A 213 15.50 -2.71 7.13
CA SER A 213 16.13 -2.95 8.42
C SER A 213 16.48 -4.43 8.55
N PRO A 214 17.64 -4.87 8.03
CA PRO A 214 18.08 -6.26 8.14
C PRO A 214 18.03 -6.76 9.58
N GLY A 215 17.49 -7.95 9.79
CA GLY A 215 17.26 -8.52 11.12
C GLY A 215 15.94 -8.14 11.79
N ASN A 216 15.33 -7.01 11.43
CA ASN A 216 14.04 -6.58 11.98
C ASN A 216 12.89 -6.71 10.94
N ALA A 217 13.10 -6.14 9.76
CA ALA A 217 12.13 -6.17 8.67
C ALA A 217 12.83 -5.95 7.33
N ILE A 218 12.68 -6.89 6.39
CA ILE A 218 13.27 -6.75 5.05
C ILE A 218 12.37 -6.03 4.07
N GLY A 219 11.05 -5.99 4.33
CA GLY A 219 10.04 -5.49 3.44
C GLY A 219 9.54 -6.55 2.46
N VAL A 220 8.60 -6.16 1.61
CA VAL A 220 7.93 -7.05 0.65
C VAL A 220 7.93 -6.45 -0.75
N ASN A 221 7.87 -7.30 -1.77
CA ASN A 221 7.59 -6.92 -3.14
C ASN A 221 6.06 -6.87 -3.40
N ILE A 222 5.64 -6.50 -4.61
CA ILE A 222 4.20 -6.33 -4.92
C ILE A 222 3.44 -7.68 -4.89
N PRO A 223 3.94 -8.78 -5.48
CA PRO A 223 3.30 -10.09 -5.34
C PRO A 223 3.15 -10.56 -3.89
N GLU A 224 4.17 -10.38 -3.06
CA GLU A 224 4.14 -10.74 -1.63
C GLU A 224 3.14 -9.88 -0.84
N LEU A 225 3.09 -8.56 -1.11
CA LEU A 225 2.09 -7.66 -0.51
C LEU A 225 0.66 -8.08 -0.88
N THR A 226 0.43 -8.41 -2.15
CA THR A 226 -0.87 -8.85 -2.66
C THR A 226 -1.30 -10.18 -2.02
N HIS A 227 -0.38 -11.13 -1.91
CA HIS A 227 -0.62 -12.40 -1.24
C HIS A 227 -0.95 -12.19 0.25
N LEU A 228 -0.18 -11.36 0.96
CA LEU A 228 -0.44 -11.00 2.37
C LEU A 228 -1.87 -10.47 2.54
N ILE A 229 -2.25 -9.48 1.73
CA ILE A 229 -3.57 -8.86 1.80
C ILE A 229 -4.68 -9.86 1.51
N ARG A 230 -4.50 -10.74 0.51
CA ARG A 230 -5.48 -11.78 0.17
C ARG A 230 -5.66 -12.78 1.32
N VAL A 231 -4.59 -13.24 1.95
CA VAL A 231 -4.66 -14.14 3.12
C VAL A 231 -5.34 -13.46 4.31
N LEU A 232 -5.17 -12.14 4.47
CA LEU A 232 -5.86 -11.33 5.49
C LEU A 232 -7.32 -10.99 5.13
N GLY A 233 -7.86 -11.51 4.02
CA GLY A 233 -9.26 -11.36 3.62
C GLY A 233 -9.57 -10.07 2.85
N GLY A 234 -8.58 -9.46 2.22
CA GLY A 234 -8.77 -8.31 1.31
C GLY A 234 -9.55 -8.72 0.07
N CYS A 235 -10.53 -7.88 -0.32
CA CYS A 235 -11.30 -8.02 -1.57
C CYS A 235 -10.83 -7.03 -2.63
N ASP A 236 -10.72 -5.74 -2.27
CA ASP A 236 -10.15 -4.70 -3.12
C ASP A 236 -8.93 -4.13 -2.42
N ALA A 237 -7.84 -3.93 -3.14
CA ALA A 237 -6.59 -3.46 -2.53
C ALA A 237 -5.76 -2.63 -3.51
N ILE A 238 -5.08 -1.62 -2.99
CA ILE A 238 -4.18 -0.75 -3.73
C ILE A 238 -2.90 -0.49 -2.92
N ASN A 239 -1.76 -0.53 -3.61
CA ASN A 239 -0.51 -0.06 -3.06
C ASN A 239 -0.44 1.47 -3.11
N LEU A 240 0.13 2.07 -2.09
CA LEU A 240 0.38 3.49 -1.96
C LEU A 240 1.89 3.77 -1.98
N ASP A 241 2.30 5.02 -1.72
CA ASP A 241 3.72 5.32 -1.64
C ASP A 241 4.38 4.57 -0.48
N GLY A 242 5.51 3.95 -0.79
CA GLY A 242 6.26 3.09 0.13
C GLY A 242 7.60 3.67 0.54
N GLY A 243 8.54 2.78 0.89
CA GLY A 243 9.88 3.17 1.26
C GLY A 243 9.93 4.06 2.49
N GLY A 244 10.64 5.19 2.42
CA GLY A 244 10.74 6.14 3.52
C GLY A 244 9.44 6.87 3.87
N SER A 245 8.45 6.88 2.95
CA SER A 245 7.14 7.49 3.19
C SER A 245 6.21 6.61 4.01
N THR A 246 6.50 5.30 4.12
CA THR A 246 5.64 4.31 4.81
C THR A 246 5.39 4.73 6.25
N THR A 247 4.18 5.21 6.55
CA THR A 247 3.77 5.68 7.87
C THR A 247 2.32 5.35 8.14
N LEU A 248 2.07 4.70 9.27
CA LEU A 248 0.76 4.44 9.86
C LEU A 248 0.68 5.14 11.21
N TRP A 249 -0.29 6.01 11.37
CA TRP A 249 -0.46 6.82 12.57
C TRP A 249 -1.85 6.60 13.19
N MET A 250 -1.92 6.73 14.51
CA MET A 250 -3.17 6.65 15.27
C MET A 250 -3.13 7.60 16.45
N GLU A 251 -4.23 8.33 16.72
CA GLU A 251 -4.34 9.31 17.80
C GLU A 251 -4.05 8.69 19.19
N GLU A 252 -4.60 7.50 19.43
CA GLU A 252 -4.37 6.73 20.65
C GLU A 252 -3.10 5.87 20.58
N GLY A 253 -2.20 6.08 19.61
CA GLY A 253 -0.93 5.39 19.52
C GLY A 253 0.04 5.80 20.61
N GLU A 254 0.99 4.94 20.96
CA GLU A 254 2.03 5.25 21.94
C GLU A 254 2.97 6.34 21.40
N GLY A 255 3.59 7.11 22.29
CA GLY A 255 4.58 8.12 21.94
C GLY A 255 4.01 9.21 21.01
N ASN A 256 4.56 9.30 19.79
CA ASN A 256 4.14 10.27 18.78
C ASN A 256 2.90 9.81 17.97
N GLY A 257 2.38 8.61 18.24
CA GLY A 257 1.25 8.00 17.57
C GLY A 257 1.61 7.22 16.31
N VAL A 258 2.87 7.19 15.87
CA VAL A 258 3.34 6.38 14.74
C VAL A 258 3.44 4.92 15.17
N LEU A 259 2.76 4.03 14.43
CA LEU A 259 2.60 2.63 14.81
C LEU A 259 3.66 1.70 14.22
N ASN A 260 4.17 2.04 13.04
CA ASN A 260 5.21 1.29 12.33
C ASN A 260 6.60 1.90 12.57
N CYS A 261 7.63 1.36 11.94
CA CYS A 261 9.00 1.86 12.01
C CYS A 261 9.42 2.48 10.67
N PRO A 262 9.11 3.79 10.43
CA PRO A 262 9.44 4.44 9.17
C PRO A 262 10.96 4.49 8.94
N SER A 263 11.40 4.16 7.74
CA SER A 263 12.83 3.91 7.45
C SER A 263 13.64 5.14 7.05
N ASP A 264 13.09 6.36 7.10
CA ASP A 264 13.75 7.55 6.56
C ASP A 264 14.94 8.01 7.42
N ASN A 265 14.89 7.80 8.74
CA ASN A 265 16.01 8.03 9.66
C ASN A 265 17.04 6.87 9.72
N ARG A 266 16.81 5.78 8.95
CA ARG A 266 17.65 4.57 8.92
C ARG A 266 17.76 3.83 10.26
N LYS A 267 16.79 4.03 11.16
CA LYS A 267 16.66 3.32 12.43
C LYS A 267 15.39 2.49 12.42
N PHE A 268 15.32 1.50 13.29
CA PHE A 268 14.10 0.72 13.50
C PHE A 268 13.40 1.23 14.76
N ASP A 269 12.83 2.42 14.62
CA ASP A 269 12.09 3.13 15.68
C ASP A 269 10.86 3.85 15.08
N HIS A 270 10.10 4.53 15.91
CA HIS A 270 8.90 5.27 15.50
C HIS A 270 9.15 6.73 15.10
N GLU A 271 10.43 7.17 15.04
CA GLU A 271 10.82 8.59 14.85
C GLU A 271 11.23 8.92 13.40
N GLY A 272 11.23 7.92 12.50
CA GLY A 272 11.71 8.06 11.13
C GLY A 272 10.65 8.56 10.14
N GLU A 273 9.63 9.27 10.57
CA GLU A 273 8.54 9.74 9.71
C GLU A 273 9.01 10.79 8.71
N ARG A 274 8.75 10.54 7.41
CA ARG A 274 9.04 11.48 6.32
C ARG A 274 7.87 12.43 6.09
N SER A 275 8.17 13.67 5.73
CA SER A 275 7.16 14.59 5.21
C SER A 275 6.69 14.16 3.82
N VAL A 276 5.37 14.05 3.65
CA VAL A 276 4.69 13.59 2.43
C VAL A 276 3.69 14.64 1.93
N SER A 277 3.28 14.55 0.68
CA SER A 277 2.38 15.49 0.02
C SER A 277 0.91 15.29 0.39
N ASN A 278 0.54 14.07 0.75
CA ASN A 278 -0.84 13.72 1.06
C ASN A 278 -0.92 12.48 1.96
N ALA A 279 -2.04 12.34 2.66
CA ALA A 279 -2.32 11.21 3.53
C ALA A 279 -3.81 10.85 3.47
N ILE A 280 -4.13 9.57 3.62
CA ILE A 280 -5.50 9.06 3.75
C ILE A 280 -5.79 8.95 5.25
N PHE A 281 -6.94 9.44 5.67
CA PHE A 281 -7.29 9.45 7.08
C PHE A 281 -8.73 9.03 7.34
N VAL A 282 -9.00 8.67 8.58
CA VAL A 282 -10.34 8.47 9.13
C VAL A 282 -10.55 9.35 10.34
N ARG A 283 -11.75 9.94 10.45
CA ARG A 283 -12.22 10.69 11.62
C ARG A 283 -13.66 10.32 11.97
N LYS A 284 -14.17 10.81 13.09
CA LYS A 284 -15.59 10.68 13.50
C LYS A 284 -16.51 11.61 12.73
#